data_7c00b831554e56814c6e7c99b2b7d695
#
_entry.id   7c00b831554e56814c6e7c99b2b7d695
#
_cell.length_a   1.000
_cell.length_b   1.000
_cell.length_c   1.000
_cell.angle_alpha   90.00
_cell.angle_beta   90.00
_cell.angle_gamma   90.00
#
_symmetry.space_group_name_H-M   'P 1'
#
loop_
_entity.id
_entity.type
_entity.pdbx_description
1 polymer ?
#
loop_
_entity_poly.entity_id
_entity_poly.type
_entity_poly.pdbx_seq_one_letter_code
_entity_poly.pdbx_strand_id
1 'polypeptide(L)'
;MTAAEAATGAGANSGADSGAAAGAEVRTGAAERIWSNLRALVLEQNERRKETAEALGMSFFRVKALRRIAARPYRMSDLATELASDRPYLTLIVDDLEKRGLVERRQHPTDRRCKIVSATEQGQAAAARANAILGNPPPALAALPPDDLATLDRVIATLVASGAQALAGPPAVEPGE
;
A
#
# COMPACT_ATOMS: atom_id res chain seq x y z
N MET A 1 -36.60 51.29 -50.87
CA MET A 1 -36.44 51.65 -49.44
C MET A 1 -36.25 50.35 -48.72
N THR A 2 -35.04 50.06 -48.44
CA THR A 2 -34.36 50.04 -47.10
C THR A 2 -34.92 48.95 -46.22
N ALA A 3 -34.23 48.08 -45.60
CA ALA A 3 -32.87 47.93 -45.12
C ALA A 3 -32.79 46.47 -44.60
N ALA A 4 -31.73 45.78 -44.81
CA ALA A 4 -30.54 45.66 -43.96
C ALA A 4 -30.77 44.73 -42.77
N GLU A 5 -29.96 43.69 -42.82
CA GLU A 5 -28.96 43.27 -41.84
C GLU A 5 -29.43 42.57 -40.56
N ALA A 6 -29.01 41.36 -40.35
CA ALA A 6 -27.96 41.08 -39.46
C ALA A 6 -27.59 39.55 -39.49
N ALA A 7 -26.44 39.32 -40.05
CA ALA A 7 -25.66 38.11 -39.72
C ALA A 7 -24.93 38.42 -38.42
N THR A 8 -24.80 37.47 -37.51
CA THR A 8 -23.68 37.39 -36.59
C THR A 8 -23.74 36.06 -35.84
N GLY A 9 -22.90 35.09 -36.15
CA GLY A 9 -21.80 34.81 -35.25
C GLY A 9 -22.16 33.76 -34.22
N ALA A 10 -22.09 32.47 -34.58
CA ALA A 10 -21.92 31.40 -33.62
C ALA A 10 -20.88 30.41 -34.20
N GLY A 11 -19.65 30.76 -34.06
CA GLY A 11 -18.54 29.95 -34.54
C GLY A 11 -17.29 30.25 -33.75
N ALA A 12 -17.17 29.76 -32.50
CA ALA A 12 -15.89 29.64 -31.79
C ALA A 12 -16.07 29.00 -30.42
N ASN A 13 -16.31 27.71 -30.32
CA ASN A 13 -16.00 26.97 -29.08
C ASN A 13 -15.85 25.45 -29.29
N SER A 14 -15.56 24.96 -30.48
CA SER A 14 -15.41 23.52 -30.74
C SER A 14 -13.96 23.02 -30.60
N GLY A 15 -12.96 23.90 -30.58
CA GLY A 15 -11.55 23.48 -30.57
C GLY A 15 -10.97 23.21 -29.18
N ALA A 16 -11.46 23.87 -28.15
CA ALA A 16 -10.92 23.74 -26.80
C ALA A 16 -11.35 22.44 -26.12
N ASP A 17 -12.57 21.99 -26.40
CA ASP A 17 -13.13 20.77 -25.79
C ASP A 17 -12.51 19.49 -26.38
N SER A 18 -12.22 19.47 -27.69
CA SER A 18 -11.54 18.35 -28.35
C SER A 18 -10.08 18.18 -27.87
N GLY A 19 -9.38 19.28 -27.61
CA GLY A 19 -8.00 19.23 -27.08
C GLY A 19 -7.94 18.74 -25.61
N ALA A 20 -8.92 19.11 -24.80
CA ALA A 20 -9.03 18.66 -23.43
C ALA A 20 -9.36 17.16 -23.34
N ALA A 21 -10.27 16.67 -24.18
CA ALA A 21 -10.63 15.25 -24.24
C ALA A 21 -9.46 14.40 -24.73
N ALA A 22 -8.78 14.79 -25.80
CA ALA A 22 -7.58 14.08 -26.30
C ALA A 22 -6.46 14.07 -25.25
N GLY A 23 -6.24 15.18 -24.53
CA GLY A 23 -5.29 15.25 -23.42
C GLY A 23 -5.68 14.36 -22.24
N ALA A 24 -6.97 14.17 -21.95
CA ALA A 24 -7.46 13.27 -20.92
C ALA A 24 -7.24 11.79 -21.31
N GLU A 25 -7.53 11.41 -22.55
CA GLU A 25 -7.28 10.05 -23.06
C GLU A 25 -5.80 9.68 -23.03
N VAL A 26 -4.92 10.58 -23.45
CA VAL A 26 -3.47 10.38 -23.40
C VAL A 26 -2.98 10.18 -21.96
N ARG A 27 -3.51 10.98 -21.01
CA ARG A 27 -3.17 10.82 -19.58
C ARG A 27 -3.67 9.49 -19.03
N THR A 28 -4.90 9.08 -19.34
CA THR A 28 -5.48 7.81 -18.90
C THR A 28 -4.64 6.63 -19.42
N GLY A 29 -4.34 6.61 -20.72
CA GLY A 29 -3.51 5.54 -21.30
C GLY A 29 -2.06 5.51 -20.74
N ALA A 30 -1.49 6.66 -20.36
CA ALA A 30 -0.19 6.69 -19.70
C ALA A 30 -0.27 6.13 -18.26
N ALA A 31 -1.31 6.49 -17.50
CA ALA A 31 -1.52 5.98 -16.15
C ALA A 31 -1.74 4.46 -16.13
N GLU A 32 -2.50 3.92 -17.06
CA GLU A 32 -2.72 2.48 -17.22
C GLU A 32 -1.42 1.73 -17.52
N ARG A 33 -0.58 2.25 -18.41
CA ARG A 33 0.73 1.64 -18.70
C ARG A 33 1.65 1.68 -17.49
N ILE A 34 1.72 2.82 -16.80
CA ILE A 34 2.53 2.95 -15.58
C ILE A 34 2.06 1.95 -14.53
N TRP A 35 0.75 1.86 -14.29
CA TRP A 35 0.19 0.92 -13.33
C TRP A 35 0.48 -0.54 -13.69
N SER A 36 0.31 -0.91 -14.97
CA SER A 36 0.64 -2.25 -15.45
C SER A 36 2.12 -2.59 -15.23
N ASN A 37 3.03 -1.67 -15.55
CA ASN A 37 4.46 -1.86 -15.36
C ASN A 37 4.85 -1.96 -13.87
N LEU A 38 4.28 -1.10 -13.02
CA LEU A 38 4.49 -1.16 -11.56
C LEU A 38 4.00 -2.49 -11.00
N ARG A 39 2.83 -2.95 -11.43
CA ARG A 39 2.29 -4.24 -11.02
C ARG A 39 3.19 -5.40 -11.43
N ALA A 40 3.65 -5.43 -12.68
CA ALA A 40 4.58 -6.44 -13.17
C ALA A 40 5.88 -6.41 -12.39
N LEU A 41 6.47 -5.23 -12.17
CA LEU A 41 7.71 -5.07 -11.41
C LEU A 41 7.57 -5.59 -9.97
N VAL A 42 6.47 -5.27 -9.29
CA VAL A 42 6.31 -5.58 -7.85
C VAL A 42 5.79 -7.00 -7.63
N LEU A 43 4.87 -7.50 -8.46
CA LEU A 43 4.18 -8.77 -8.22
C LEU A 43 4.78 -9.93 -9.01
N GLU A 44 5.32 -9.69 -10.20
CA GLU A 44 5.72 -10.74 -11.13
C GLU A 44 7.25 -10.88 -11.21
N GLN A 45 8.00 -9.77 -11.18
CA GLN A 45 9.45 -9.78 -11.32
C GLN A 45 10.20 -9.69 -9.97
N ASN A 46 9.50 -9.36 -8.89
CA ASN A 46 10.12 -9.21 -7.59
C ASN A 46 9.90 -10.47 -6.73
N GLU A 47 10.90 -11.34 -6.69
CA GLU A 47 10.88 -12.58 -5.90
C GLU A 47 11.13 -12.38 -4.40
N ARG A 48 11.21 -11.13 -3.90
CA ARG A 48 11.50 -10.84 -2.48
C ARG A 48 10.54 -11.53 -1.50
N ARG A 49 9.30 -11.76 -1.91
CA ARG A 49 8.32 -12.50 -1.08
C ARG A 49 8.74 -13.96 -0.90
N LYS A 50 9.17 -14.60 -1.98
CA LYS A 50 9.64 -15.98 -1.99
C LYS A 50 10.94 -16.09 -1.19
N GLU A 51 11.92 -15.23 -1.50
CA GLU A 51 13.20 -15.14 -0.79
C GLU A 51 13.00 -14.95 0.73
N THR A 52 12.07 -14.06 1.12
CA THR A 52 11.77 -13.83 2.54
C THR A 52 11.14 -15.05 3.20
N ALA A 53 10.21 -15.73 2.51
CA ALA A 53 9.58 -16.94 3.02
C ALA A 53 10.59 -18.08 3.21
N GLU A 54 11.49 -18.27 2.26
CA GLU A 54 12.57 -19.25 2.31
C GLU A 54 13.57 -18.91 3.43
N ALA A 55 14.03 -17.65 3.52
CA ALA A 55 14.99 -17.20 4.51
C ALA A 55 14.49 -17.36 5.96
N LEU A 56 13.18 -17.27 6.19
CA LEU A 56 12.57 -17.44 7.52
C LEU A 56 11.94 -18.82 7.72
N GLY A 57 11.94 -19.69 6.73
CA GLY A 57 11.36 -21.04 6.81
C GLY A 57 9.86 -21.04 7.12
N MET A 58 9.11 -20.05 6.58
CA MET A 58 7.67 -19.95 6.80
C MET A 58 6.96 -19.26 5.63
N SER A 59 5.63 -19.47 5.50
CA SER A 59 4.86 -18.83 4.43
C SER A 59 4.90 -17.30 4.54
N PHE A 60 4.80 -16.61 3.39
CA PHE A 60 4.83 -15.16 3.36
C PHE A 60 3.69 -14.50 4.17
N PHE A 61 2.54 -15.17 4.31
CA PHE A 61 1.47 -14.66 5.17
C PHE A 61 1.87 -14.65 6.65
N ARG A 62 2.60 -15.70 7.13
CA ARG A 62 3.17 -15.71 8.48
C ARG A 62 4.19 -14.58 8.68
N VAL A 63 5.04 -14.37 7.69
CA VAL A 63 5.98 -13.23 7.69
C VAL A 63 5.24 -11.90 7.78
N LYS A 64 4.16 -11.73 6.99
CA LYS A 64 3.33 -10.51 7.02
C LYS A 64 2.71 -10.30 8.41
N ALA A 65 2.15 -11.35 9.01
CA ALA A 65 1.58 -11.27 10.35
C ALA A 65 2.64 -10.93 11.41
N LEU A 66 3.79 -11.60 11.38
CA LEU A 66 4.90 -11.33 12.30
C LEU A 66 5.38 -9.87 12.20
N ARG A 67 5.58 -9.35 11.01
CA ARG A 67 5.99 -7.96 10.79
C ARG A 67 5.00 -6.95 11.36
N ARG A 68 3.69 -7.22 11.27
CA ARG A 68 2.66 -6.38 11.88
C ARG A 68 2.72 -6.42 13.39
N ILE A 69 2.83 -7.63 13.97
CA ILE A 69 2.94 -7.83 15.42
C ILE A 69 4.24 -7.23 15.96
N ALA A 70 5.34 -7.27 15.22
CA ALA A 70 6.61 -6.66 15.61
C ALA A 70 6.56 -5.13 15.59
N ALA A 71 5.75 -4.52 14.73
CA ALA A 71 5.58 -3.07 14.70
C ALA A 71 4.82 -2.55 15.92
N ARG A 72 3.84 -3.28 16.43
CA ARG A 72 3.08 -3.00 17.67
C ARG A 72 2.31 -4.22 18.14
N PRO A 73 1.96 -4.32 19.41
CA PRO A 73 1.04 -5.36 19.90
C PRO A 73 -0.37 -5.21 19.30
N TYR A 74 -1.06 -6.35 19.13
CA TYR A 74 -2.41 -6.40 18.56
C TYR A 74 -3.37 -7.23 19.40
N ARG A 75 -4.64 -6.82 19.43
CA ARG A 75 -5.75 -7.76 19.70
C ARG A 75 -5.97 -8.63 18.46
N MET A 76 -6.39 -9.88 18.65
CA MET A 76 -6.62 -10.80 17.52
C MET A 76 -7.65 -10.26 16.52
N SER A 77 -8.69 -9.56 17.01
CA SER A 77 -9.68 -8.91 16.14
C SER A 77 -9.08 -7.87 15.20
N ASP A 78 -8.22 -7.00 15.78
CA ASP A 78 -7.65 -5.87 15.07
C ASP A 78 -6.62 -6.36 14.04
N LEU A 79 -5.85 -7.38 14.40
CA LEU A 79 -4.91 -8.03 13.49
C LEU A 79 -5.63 -8.72 12.31
N ALA A 80 -6.79 -9.36 12.57
CA ALA A 80 -7.59 -9.98 11.52
C ALA A 80 -8.10 -8.94 10.51
N THR A 81 -8.62 -7.83 11.01
CA THR A 81 -9.06 -6.70 10.18
C THR A 81 -7.91 -6.12 9.34
N GLU A 82 -6.77 -5.85 9.97
CA GLU A 82 -5.62 -5.26 9.29
C GLU A 82 -5.01 -6.17 8.22
N LEU A 83 -5.07 -7.49 8.45
CA LEU A 83 -4.56 -8.47 7.48
C LEU A 83 -5.60 -8.88 6.43
N ALA A 84 -6.84 -8.38 6.53
CA ALA A 84 -7.99 -8.82 5.73
C ALA A 84 -8.15 -10.35 5.74
N SER A 85 -8.11 -10.94 6.96
CA SER A 85 -8.12 -12.39 7.16
C SER A 85 -9.25 -12.79 8.11
N ASP A 86 -9.77 -14.00 7.96
CA ASP A 86 -10.70 -14.54 8.93
C ASP A 86 -9.99 -14.92 10.25
N ARG A 87 -10.74 -14.88 11.35
CA ARG A 87 -10.20 -15.15 12.70
C ARG A 87 -9.71 -16.59 12.88
N PRO A 88 -10.40 -17.63 12.41
CA PRO A 88 -9.93 -19.01 12.53
C PRO A 88 -8.57 -19.23 11.88
N TYR A 89 -8.40 -18.77 10.64
CA TYR A 89 -7.12 -18.89 9.93
C TYR A 89 -6.01 -18.09 10.62
N LEU A 90 -6.30 -16.86 11.04
CA LEU A 90 -5.32 -16.05 11.77
C LEU A 90 -4.91 -16.71 13.11
N THR A 91 -5.82 -17.37 13.78
CA THR A 91 -5.50 -18.11 15.02
C THR A 91 -4.47 -19.20 14.76
N LEU A 92 -4.62 -19.99 13.69
CA LEU A 92 -3.64 -20.99 13.29
C LEU A 92 -2.25 -20.37 12.96
N ILE A 93 -2.24 -19.21 12.32
CA ILE A 93 -1.01 -18.48 12.00
C ILE A 93 -0.30 -18.03 13.28
N VAL A 94 -1.03 -17.42 14.21
CA VAL A 94 -0.46 -16.93 15.47
C VAL A 94 -0.03 -18.09 16.38
N ASP A 95 -0.76 -19.20 16.39
CA ASP A 95 -0.37 -20.42 17.12
C ASP A 95 0.95 -21.00 16.59
N ASP A 96 1.15 -21.01 15.27
CA ASP A 96 2.42 -21.44 14.67
C ASP A 96 3.57 -20.49 15.02
N LEU A 97 3.34 -19.18 14.96
CA LEU A 97 4.34 -18.19 15.35
C LEU A 97 4.71 -18.28 16.84
N GLU A 98 3.74 -18.55 17.71
CA GLU A 98 3.96 -18.76 19.14
C GLU A 98 4.75 -20.06 19.42
N LYS A 99 4.40 -21.17 18.74
CA LYS A 99 5.17 -22.43 18.80
C LYS A 99 6.62 -22.26 18.34
N ARG A 100 6.88 -21.34 17.42
CA ARG A 100 8.24 -20.99 16.96
C ARG A 100 8.97 -20.01 17.91
N GLY A 101 8.31 -19.55 18.97
CA GLY A 101 8.86 -18.58 19.91
C GLY A 101 8.98 -17.15 19.35
N LEU A 102 8.30 -16.84 18.23
CA LEU A 102 8.39 -15.53 17.57
C LEU A 102 7.39 -14.52 18.12
N VAL A 103 6.29 -14.99 18.69
CA VAL A 103 5.28 -14.15 19.34
C VAL A 103 4.86 -14.78 20.66
N GLU A 104 4.26 -13.98 21.51
CA GLU A 104 3.67 -14.40 22.78
C GLU A 104 2.28 -13.77 22.96
N ARG A 105 1.40 -14.47 23.67
CA ARG A 105 0.10 -13.94 24.06
C ARG A 105 0.13 -13.51 25.51
N ARG A 106 -0.18 -12.25 25.76
CA ARG A 106 -0.31 -11.70 27.11
C ARG A 106 -1.72 -11.21 27.38
N GLN A 107 -2.11 -11.14 28.63
CA GLN A 107 -3.38 -10.55 29.03
C GLN A 107 -3.33 -9.04 28.77
N HIS A 108 -4.42 -8.47 28.25
CA HIS A 108 -4.49 -7.02 28.05
C HIS A 108 -4.41 -6.30 29.41
N PRO A 109 -3.61 -5.23 29.55
CA PRO A 109 -3.39 -4.60 30.86
C PRO A 109 -4.65 -4.11 31.57
N THR A 110 -5.63 -3.63 30.82
CA THR A 110 -6.88 -3.03 31.34
C THR A 110 -8.12 -3.88 31.10
N ASP A 111 -8.07 -4.89 30.20
CA ASP A 111 -9.21 -5.75 29.88
C ASP A 111 -8.80 -7.22 29.93
N ARG A 112 -9.05 -7.86 31.08
CA ARG A 112 -8.70 -9.26 31.32
C ARG A 112 -9.43 -10.26 30.41
N ARG A 113 -10.46 -9.84 29.67
CA ARG A 113 -11.18 -10.67 28.72
C ARG A 113 -10.48 -10.73 27.36
N CYS A 114 -9.55 -9.82 27.11
CA CYS A 114 -8.81 -9.71 25.85
C CYS A 114 -7.37 -10.17 26.02
N LYS A 115 -6.88 -10.92 25.03
CA LYS A 115 -5.45 -11.22 24.88
C LYS A 115 -4.86 -10.32 23.80
N ILE A 116 -3.66 -9.84 24.03
CA ILE A 116 -2.83 -9.17 23.04
C ILE A 116 -1.70 -10.10 22.61
N VAL A 117 -1.33 -9.99 21.33
CA VAL A 117 -0.19 -10.70 20.75
C VAL A 117 0.93 -9.68 20.58
N SER A 118 2.12 -10.00 21.05
CA SER A 118 3.33 -9.19 20.89
C SER A 118 4.48 -10.04 20.38
N ALA A 119 5.42 -9.43 19.68
CA ALA A 119 6.63 -10.12 19.23
C ALA A 119 7.60 -10.30 20.40
N THR A 120 8.23 -11.46 20.46
CA THR A 120 9.39 -11.72 21.33
C THR A 120 10.64 -11.03 20.76
N GLU A 121 11.75 -11.06 21.47
CA GLU A 121 13.05 -10.59 20.95
C GLU A 121 13.42 -11.35 19.67
N GLN A 122 13.26 -12.68 19.66
CA GLN A 122 13.47 -13.50 18.48
C GLN A 122 12.52 -13.12 17.33
N GLY A 123 11.27 -12.80 17.65
CA GLY A 123 10.28 -12.30 16.68
C GLY A 123 10.66 -10.95 16.09
N GLN A 124 11.17 -10.03 16.92
CA GLN A 124 11.69 -8.74 16.46
C GLN A 124 12.86 -8.91 15.50
N ALA A 125 13.83 -9.77 15.85
CA ALA A 125 14.98 -10.07 14.98
C ALA A 125 14.54 -10.70 13.65
N ALA A 126 13.61 -11.65 13.67
CA ALA A 126 13.05 -12.26 12.46
C ALA A 126 12.30 -11.26 11.59
N ALA A 127 11.51 -10.37 12.19
CA ALA A 127 10.81 -9.29 11.47
C ALA A 127 11.80 -8.29 10.85
N ALA A 128 12.86 -7.92 11.57
CA ALA A 128 13.93 -7.06 11.05
C ALA A 128 14.63 -7.70 9.85
N ARG A 129 14.94 -8.99 9.92
CA ARG A 129 15.51 -9.75 8.78
C ARG A 129 14.56 -9.75 7.58
N ALA A 130 13.26 -9.98 7.80
CA ALA A 130 12.25 -9.90 6.75
C ALA A 130 12.21 -8.52 6.10
N ASN A 131 12.24 -7.45 6.92
CA ASN A 131 12.25 -6.07 6.44
C ASN A 131 13.49 -5.75 5.60
N ALA A 132 14.66 -6.24 5.99
CA ALA A 132 15.90 -6.07 5.24
C ALA A 132 15.82 -6.71 3.84
N ILE A 133 15.30 -7.94 3.74
CA ILE A 133 15.14 -8.63 2.45
C ILE A 133 14.10 -7.89 1.57
N LEU A 134 12.94 -7.55 2.15
CA LEU A 134 11.85 -6.87 1.42
C LEU A 134 12.22 -5.43 1.01
N GLY A 135 13.05 -4.76 1.79
CA GLY A 135 13.50 -3.40 1.53
C GLY A 135 14.68 -3.29 0.57
N ASN A 136 15.30 -4.43 0.19
CA ASN A 136 16.39 -4.42 -0.76
C ASN A 136 15.85 -4.12 -2.17
N PRO A 137 16.30 -3.03 -2.84
CA PRO A 137 15.76 -2.63 -4.12
C PRO A 137 16.13 -3.65 -5.22
N PRO A 138 15.28 -3.83 -6.25
CA PRO A 138 15.65 -4.59 -7.44
C PRO A 138 16.91 -3.99 -8.09
N PRO A 139 17.83 -4.83 -8.64
CA PRO A 139 19.05 -4.34 -9.28
C PRO A 139 18.78 -3.32 -10.40
N ALA A 140 17.72 -3.50 -11.17
CA ALA A 140 17.31 -2.59 -12.22
C ALA A 140 16.97 -1.18 -11.69
N LEU A 141 16.37 -1.08 -10.50
CA LEU A 141 16.10 0.21 -9.86
C LEU A 141 17.40 0.87 -9.39
N ALA A 142 18.31 0.09 -8.80
CA ALA A 142 19.59 0.59 -8.30
C ALA A 142 20.54 1.05 -9.43
N ALA A 143 20.32 0.57 -10.67
CA ALA A 143 21.12 0.92 -11.83
C ALA A 143 20.63 2.16 -12.59
N LEU A 144 19.53 2.78 -12.17
CA LEU A 144 19.01 4.01 -12.82
C LEU A 144 19.98 5.18 -12.61
N PRO A 145 20.04 6.13 -13.59
CA PRO A 145 20.74 7.38 -13.42
C PRO A 145 20.23 8.17 -12.20
N PRO A 146 21.09 8.96 -11.51
CA PRO A 146 20.68 9.71 -10.31
C PRO A 146 19.48 10.64 -10.53
N ASP A 147 19.38 11.31 -11.68
CA ASP A 147 18.28 12.22 -11.99
C ASP A 147 16.94 11.49 -12.16
N ASP A 148 16.99 10.30 -12.76
CA ASP A 148 15.80 9.44 -12.91
C ASP A 148 15.36 8.88 -11.54
N LEU A 149 16.30 8.49 -10.69
CA LEU A 149 16.01 8.06 -9.30
C LEU A 149 15.36 9.19 -8.50
N ALA A 150 15.90 10.42 -8.56
CA ALA A 150 15.34 11.56 -7.86
C ALA A 150 13.91 11.91 -8.36
N THR A 151 13.69 11.81 -9.67
CA THR A 151 12.37 12.02 -10.25
C THR A 151 11.37 10.96 -9.82
N LEU A 152 11.78 9.69 -9.88
CA LEU A 152 10.94 8.55 -9.48
C LEU A 152 10.60 8.61 -7.98
N ASP A 153 11.58 8.91 -7.12
CA ASP A 153 11.38 9.05 -5.68
C ASP A 153 10.32 10.11 -5.37
N ARG A 154 10.45 11.31 -5.95
CA ARG A 154 9.49 12.40 -5.78
C ARG A 154 8.08 12.03 -6.25
N VAL A 155 7.96 11.36 -7.40
CA VAL A 155 6.65 10.97 -7.96
C VAL A 155 6.00 9.89 -7.10
N ILE A 156 6.76 8.85 -6.71
CA ILE A 156 6.24 7.76 -5.87
C ILE A 156 5.87 8.28 -4.49
N ALA A 157 6.68 9.15 -3.87
CA ALA A 157 6.35 9.77 -2.59
C ALA A 157 5.00 10.53 -2.65
N THR A 158 4.75 11.26 -3.72
CA THR A 158 3.47 11.95 -3.95
C THR A 158 2.29 10.96 -4.04
N LEU A 159 2.45 9.87 -4.79
CA LEU A 159 1.41 8.85 -4.92
C LEU A 159 1.11 8.15 -3.59
N VAL A 160 2.15 7.83 -2.81
CA VAL A 160 2.00 7.20 -1.48
C VAL A 160 1.27 8.14 -0.52
N ALA A 161 1.63 9.43 -0.49
CA ALA A 161 0.96 10.41 0.36
C ALA A 161 -0.53 10.58 0.00
N SER A 162 -0.84 10.68 -1.29
CA SER A 162 -2.23 10.78 -1.77
C SER A 162 -3.07 9.54 -1.44
N GLY A 163 -2.47 8.35 -1.59
CA GLY A 163 -3.14 7.09 -1.24
C GLY A 163 -3.42 6.98 0.26
N ALA A 164 -2.51 7.42 1.11
CA ALA A 164 -2.71 7.43 2.56
C ALA A 164 -3.85 8.36 2.99
N GLN A 165 -3.98 9.53 2.36
CA GLN A 165 -5.07 10.47 2.61
C GLN A 165 -6.44 9.90 2.19
N ALA A 166 -6.50 9.21 1.05
CA ALA A 166 -7.73 8.56 0.58
C ALA A 166 -8.22 7.45 1.53
N LEU A 167 -7.30 6.74 2.18
CA LEU A 167 -7.63 5.69 3.15
C LEU A 167 -8.00 6.24 4.54
N ALA A 168 -7.56 7.45 4.88
CA ALA A 168 -7.87 8.09 6.16
C ALA A 168 -9.32 8.59 6.27
N GLY A 169 -10.04 8.70 5.16
CA GLY A 169 -11.40 9.24 5.11
C GLY A 169 -11.46 10.75 5.40
N PRO A 170 -12.62 11.40 5.18
CA PRO A 170 -12.81 12.78 5.61
C PRO A 170 -12.77 12.85 7.15
N PRO A 171 -12.24 13.96 7.72
CA PRO A 171 -12.26 14.15 9.17
C PRO A 171 -13.68 14.04 9.69
N ALA A 172 -13.89 13.31 10.78
CA ALA A 172 -15.18 13.21 11.43
C ALA A 172 -15.70 14.62 11.71
N VAL A 173 -16.87 14.94 11.16
CA VAL A 173 -17.56 16.19 11.49
C VAL A 173 -17.94 16.08 12.96
N GLU A 174 -17.33 16.89 13.81
CA GLU A 174 -17.73 17.02 15.22
C GLU A 174 -19.20 17.41 15.25
N PRO A 175 -20.06 16.72 16.03
CA PRO A 175 -21.42 17.19 16.23
C PRO A 175 -21.33 18.51 16.96
N GLY A 176 -21.72 19.60 16.28
CA GLY A 176 -21.82 20.93 16.87
C GLY A 176 -22.69 20.92 18.10
N GLU A 177 -22.22 21.60 19.15
CA GLU A 177 -22.93 21.91 20.37
C GLU A 177 -24.25 22.67 20.10
#